data_98ffe77480078238a97e9856628ea0ac
#
_entry.id   98ffe77480078238a97e9856628ea0ac
#
_cell.length_a   1.000
_cell.length_b   1.000
_cell.length_c   1.000
_cell.angle_alpha   90.00
_cell.angle_beta   90.00
_cell.angle_gamma   90.00
#
_symmetry.space_group_name_H-M   'P 1'
#
loop_
_entity.id
_entity.type
_entity.pdbx_description
1 polymer ?
#
loop_
_entity_poly.entity_id
_entity_poly.type
_entity_poly.pdbx_seq_one_letter_code
_entity_poly.pdbx_strand_id
1 'polypeptide(L)'
;MATVRYLVTDVGEAMDFFVNLLGFHEVERYGAAMAILATDDLRLWLAGPSASASRPMPDGRTPEPGGWNRLVIEVDDLDAVVARLRAEGTAFRNEPISGPGGRQVLIEDPSGNPVELFSPA
;
A
#
# COMPACT_ATOMS: atom_id res chain seq x y z
N MET A 1 5.59 -8.59 15.69
CA MET A 1 5.57 -7.99 14.34
C MET A 1 4.13 -7.61 14.00
N ALA A 2 3.91 -6.41 13.53
CA ALA A 2 2.59 -5.98 13.13
C ALA A 2 2.24 -6.47 11.72
N THR A 3 0.96 -6.79 11.52
CA THR A 3 0.42 -7.15 10.22
C THR A 3 -0.71 -6.17 9.87
N VAL A 4 -0.70 -5.66 8.65
CA VAL A 4 -1.75 -4.80 8.12
C VAL A 4 -2.38 -5.50 6.93
N ARG A 5 -3.69 -5.39 6.80
CA ARG A 5 -4.42 -5.95 5.66
C ARG A 5 -4.92 -4.83 4.77
N TYR A 6 -4.59 -4.92 3.48
CA TYR A 6 -5.14 -4.06 2.44
C TYR A 6 -6.09 -4.88 1.58
N LEU A 7 -7.28 -4.35 1.37
CA LEU A 7 -8.21 -4.88 0.38
C LEU A 7 -7.77 -4.38 -0.99
N VAL A 8 -7.69 -5.27 -1.97
CA VAL A 8 -7.25 -4.91 -3.31
C VAL A 8 -8.20 -5.49 -4.35
N THR A 9 -8.27 -4.85 -5.50
CA THR A 9 -9.10 -5.31 -6.61
C THR A 9 -8.45 -6.46 -7.37
N ASP A 10 -7.11 -6.50 -7.40
CA ASP A 10 -6.33 -7.52 -8.08
C ASP A 10 -5.05 -7.77 -7.31
N VAL A 11 -4.89 -9.00 -6.80
CA VAL A 11 -3.74 -9.37 -5.96
C VAL A 11 -2.43 -9.28 -6.74
N GLY A 12 -2.42 -9.70 -8.01
CA GLY A 12 -1.21 -9.66 -8.84
C GLY A 12 -0.72 -8.24 -9.09
N GLU A 13 -1.61 -7.32 -9.46
CA GLU A 13 -1.26 -5.90 -9.65
C GLU A 13 -0.77 -5.26 -8.36
N ALA A 14 -1.42 -5.56 -7.24
CA ALA A 14 -1.01 -5.05 -5.93
C ALA A 14 0.38 -5.57 -5.55
N MET A 15 0.65 -6.85 -5.76
CA MET A 15 1.97 -7.42 -5.51
C MET A 15 3.05 -6.72 -6.33
N ASP A 16 2.81 -6.52 -7.61
CA ASP A 16 3.78 -5.85 -8.48
C ASP A 16 4.10 -4.44 -7.98
N PHE A 17 3.08 -3.73 -7.54
CA PHE A 17 3.25 -2.39 -6.99
C PHE A 17 4.11 -2.41 -5.71
N PHE A 18 3.73 -3.19 -4.71
CA PHE A 18 4.43 -3.20 -3.42
C PHE A 18 5.83 -3.81 -3.53
N VAL A 19 6.01 -4.86 -4.32
CA VAL A 19 7.31 -5.52 -4.46
C VAL A 19 8.24 -4.70 -5.33
N ASN A 20 7.80 -4.27 -6.50
CA ASN A 20 8.70 -3.63 -7.48
C ASN A 20 8.96 -2.15 -7.16
N LEU A 21 7.98 -1.45 -6.56
CA LEU A 21 8.10 -0.01 -6.34
C LEU A 21 8.40 0.36 -4.89
N LEU A 22 7.96 -0.44 -3.91
CA LEU A 22 8.06 -0.09 -2.49
C LEU A 22 8.98 -1.03 -1.69
N GLY A 23 9.63 -1.98 -2.34
CA GLY A 23 10.67 -2.79 -1.69
C GLY A 23 10.16 -3.90 -0.79
N PHE A 24 8.89 -4.27 -0.87
CA PHE A 24 8.38 -5.45 -0.17
C PHE A 24 8.87 -6.71 -0.87
N HIS A 25 8.90 -7.82 -0.13
CA HIS A 25 9.15 -9.13 -0.73
C HIS A 25 7.97 -10.06 -0.49
N GLU A 26 7.77 -11.00 -1.42
CA GLU A 26 6.71 -12.00 -1.32
C GLU A 26 7.12 -13.05 -0.29
N VAL A 27 6.21 -13.34 0.66
CA VAL A 27 6.37 -14.44 1.61
C VAL A 27 5.59 -15.65 1.12
N GLU A 28 4.33 -15.45 0.74
CA GLU A 28 3.46 -16.51 0.26
C GLU A 28 2.31 -15.93 -0.56
N ARG A 29 1.79 -16.75 -1.47
CA ARG A 29 0.64 -16.36 -2.29
C ARG A 29 -0.37 -17.50 -2.35
N TYR A 30 -1.65 -17.14 -2.20
CA TYR A 30 -2.77 -18.07 -2.29
C TYR A 30 -3.60 -17.75 -3.55
N GLY A 31 -3.01 -17.97 -4.72
CA GLY A 31 -3.67 -17.72 -6.01
C GLY A 31 -4.11 -16.27 -6.17
N ALA A 32 -5.33 -16.07 -6.63
CA ALA A 32 -5.93 -14.75 -6.81
C ALA A 32 -6.60 -14.22 -5.52
N ALA A 33 -6.69 -15.04 -4.48
CA ALA A 33 -7.42 -14.67 -3.27
C ALA A 33 -6.60 -13.77 -2.34
N MET A 34 -5.31 -14.09 -2.15
CA MET A 34 -4.52 -13.43 -1.13
C MET A 34 -3.02 -13.55 -1.39
N ALA A 35 -2.27 -12.57 -0.90
CA ALA A 35 -0.81 -12.65 -0.84
C ALA A 35 -0.33 -12.10 0.50
N ILE A 36 0.79 -12.65 0.98
CA ILE A 36 1.51 -12.17 2.16
C ILE A 36 2.83 -11.58 1.68
N LEU A 37 3.02 -10.30 1.94
CA LEU A 37 4.25 -9.58 1.68
C LEU A 37 4.88 -9.15 3.00
N ALA A 38 6.16 -8.84 2.98
CA ALA A 38 6.85 -8.37 4.18
C ALA A 38 7.94 -7.36 3.86
N THR A 39 8.21 -6.50 4.84
CA THR A 39 9.45 -5.76 5.02
C THR A 39 10.13 -6.30 6.26
N ASP A 40 11.19 -5.64 6.75
CA ASP A 40 11.93 -6.12 7.93
C ASP A 40 11.06 -6.17 9.20
N ASP A 41 10.14 -5.24 9.35
CA ASP A 41 9.36 -5.06 10.59
C ASP A 41 7.83 -5.01 10.37
N LEU A 42 7.37 -5.34 9.16
CA LEU A 42 5.95 -5.27 8.83
C LEU A 42 5.56 -6.40 7.88
N ARG A 43 4.41 -7.01 8.15
CA ARG A 43 3.73 -7.88 7.18
C ARG A 43 2.54 -7.17 6.59
N LEU A 44 2.36 -7.34 5.28
CA LEU A 44 1.26 -6.79 4.53
C LEU A 44 0.49 -7.93 3.87
N TRP A 45 -0.77 -8.07 4.25
CA TRP A 45 -1.66 -9.06 3.65
C TRP A 45 -2.54 -8.37 2.61
N LEU A 46 -2.43 -8.82 1.37
CA LEU A 46 -3.24 -8.31 0.27
C LEU A 46 -4.43 -9.25 0.08
N ALA A 47 -5.63 -8.75 0.32
CA ALA A 47 -6.86 -9.54 0.22
C ALA A 47 -7.64 -9.15 -1.04
N GLY A 48 -7.71 -10.07 -2.01
CA GLY A 48 -8.48 -9.88 -3.23
C GLY A 48 -9.98 -10.09 -3.02
N PRO A 49 -10.79 -9.90 -4.08
CA PRO A 49 -12.26 -10.00 -3.96
C PRO A 49 -12.77 -11.36 -3.47
N SER A 50 -12.06 -12.44 -3.73
CA SER A 50 -12.45 -13.78 -3.31
C SER A 50 -11.97 -14.16 -1.91
N ALA A 51 -11.19 -13.31 -1.24
CA ALA A 51 -10.72 -13.57 0.12
C ALA A 51 -11.85 -13.49 1.13
N SER A 52 -11.72 -14.21 2.25
CA SER A 52 -12.69 -14.16 3.33
C SER A 52 -12.87 -12.75 3.90
N ALA A 53 -11.80 -11.97 3.91
CA ALA A 53 -11.83 -10.59 4.40
C ALA A 53 -12.66 -9.66 3.51
N SER A 54 -12.96 -10.06 2.28
CA SER A 54 -13.74 -9.26 1.32
C SER A 54 -15.22 -9.62 1.32
N ARG A 55 -15.65 -10.53 2.17
CA ARG A 55 -17.07 -10.93 2.26
C ARG A 55 -17.92 -9.79 2.80
N PRO A 56 -19.18 -9.66 2.30
CA PRO A 56 -20.11 -8.69 2.87
C PRO A 56 -20.33 -8.90 4.37
N MET A 57 -20.53 -7.80 5.08
CA MET A 57 -20.86 -7.83 6.50
C MET A 57 -22.33 -8.24 6.70
N PRO A 58 -22.70 -8.71 7.92
CA PRO A 58 -24.11 -9.08 8.21
C PRO A 58 -25.09 -7.94 7.96
N ASP A 59 -24.68 -6.70 8.07
CA ASP A 59 -25.52 -5.52 7.83
C ASP A 59 -25.55 -5.08 6.34
N GLY A 60 -24.90 -5.84 5.46
CA GLY A 60 -24.90 -5.59 4.02
C GLY A 60 -23.76 -4.70 3.53
N ARG A 61 -22.97 -4.10 4.42
CA ARG A 61 -21.79 -3.32 3.99
C ARG A 61 -20.75 -4.25 3.41
N THR A 62 -20.13 -3.83 2.32
CA THR A 62 -19.09 -4.60 1.62
C THR A 62 -17.74 -3.94 1.84
N PRO A 63 -16.74 -4.70 2.35
CA PRO A 63 -15.37 -4.19 2.42
C PRO A 63 -14.86 -3.81 1.03
N GLU A 64 -14.19 -2.68 0.94
CA GLU A 64 -13.66 -2.18 -0.33
C GLU A 64 -12.35 -1.45 -0.13
N PRO A 65 -11.48 -1.36 -1.17
CA PRO A 65 -10.25 -0.59 -1.11
C PRO A 65 -10.52 0.91 -0.96
N GLY A 66 -9.48 1.65 -0.56
CA GLY A 66 -9.53 3.11 -0.44
C GLY A 66 -9.44 3.59 1.00
N GLY A 67 -10.10 4.70 1.28
CA GLY A 67 -10.07 5.31 2.60
C GLY A 67 -8.85 6.20 2.84
N TRP A 68 -8.54 6.46 4.11
CA TRP A 68 -7.47 7.37 4.53
C TRP A 68 -6.46 6.75 5.48
N ASN A 69 -6.81 5.65 6.15
CA ASN A 69 -5.83 4.91 6.95
C ASN A 69 -4.79 4.28 6.03
N ARG A 70 -3.53 4.32 6.43
CA ARG A 70 -2.46 3.95 5.53
C ARG A 70 -1.21 3.49 6.25
N LEU A 71 -0.40 2.75 5.51
CA LEU A 71 0.97 2.49 5.89
C LEU A 71 1.78 3.78 5.74
N VAL A 72 2.75 3.97 6.64
CA VAL A 72 3.77 5.01 6.50
C VAL A 72 5.10 4.29 6.26
N ILE A 73 5.71 4.59 5.15
CA ILE A 73 7.02 4.03 4.77
C ILE A 73 8.03 5.16 4.84
N GLU A 74 9.03 5.01 5.71
CA GLU A 74 10.12 5.97 5.79
C GLU A 74 11.09 5.78 4.62
N VAL A 75 11.49 6.89 4.02
CA VAL A 75 12.48 6.93 2.95
C VAL A 75 13.53 7.98 3.26
N ASP A 76 14.75 7.77 2.79
CA ASP A 76 15.86 8.71 3.03
C ASP A 76 15.77 9.94 2.15
N ASP A 77 15.39 9.77 0.88
CA ASP A 77 15.32 10.85 -0.10
C ASP A 77 13.93 10.84 -0.75
N LEU A 78 13.03 11.64 -0.17
CA LEU A 78 11.65 11.70 -0.65
C LEU A 78 11.57 12.20 -2.09
N ASP A 79 12.37 13.21 -2.46
CA ASP A 79 12.31 13.77 -3.82
C ASP A 79 12.73 12.75 -4.87
N ALA A 80 13.76 11.95 -4.59
CA ALA A 80 14.19 10.88 -5.49
C ALA A 80 13.13 9.79 -5.65
N VAL A 81 12.52 9.39 -4.55
CA VAL A 81 11.45 8.37 -4.58
C VAL A 81 10.23 8.88 -5.34
N VAL A 82 9.83 10.12 -5.09
CA VAL A 82 8.70 10.75 -5.80
C VAL A 82 8.98 10.80 -7.31
N ALA A 83 10.17 11.22 -7.71
CA ALA A 83 10.53 11.28 -9.12
C ALA A 83 10.46 9.89 -9.78
N ARG A 84 10.96 8.87 -9.11
CA ARG A 84 10.90 7.48 -9.60
C ARG A 84 9.47 6.98 -9.75
N LEU A 85 8.64 7.21 -8.74
CA LEU A 85 7.24 6.77 -8.77
C LEU A 85 6.43 7.51 -9.82
N ARG A 86 6.68 8.79 -10.03
CA ARG A 86 6.02 9.54 -11.12
C ARG A 86 6.41 9.00 -12.49
N ALA A 87 7.67 8.65 -12.67
CA ALA A 87 8.15 8.04 -13.92
C ALA A 87 7.47 6.68 -14.18
N GLU A 88 7.10 5.95 -13.13
CA GLU A 88 6.39 4.68 -13.23
C GLU A 88 4.86 4.84 -13.37
N GLY A 89 4.35 6.07 -13.36
CA GLY A 89 2.93 6.33 -13.50
C GLY A 89 2.10 6.14 -12.23
N THR A 90 2.74 6.14 -11.06
CA THR A 90 2.05 6.01 -9.77
C THR A 90 1.09 7.18 -9.55
N ALA A 91 -0.11 6.90 -9.04
CA ALA A 91 -1.08 7.92 -8.68
C ALA A 91 -0.70 8.58 -7.35
N PHE A 92 -0.85 9.89 -7.28
CA PHE A 92 -0.60 10.68 -6.08
C PHE A 92 -1.89 11.38 -5.65
N ARG A 93 -2.13 11.46 -4.35
CA ARG A 93 -3.27 12.23 -3.81
C ARG A 93 -2.90 13.69 -3.57
N ASN A 94 -1.62 14.00 -3.39
CA ASN A 94 -1.14 15.36 -3.15
C ASN A 94 0.30 15.52 -3.63
N GLU A 95 0.80 16.73 -3.51
CA GLU A 95 2.22 17.04 -3.63
C GLU A 95 2.89 16.87 -2.26
N PRO A 96 4.23 16.66 -2.21
CA PRO A 96 4.92 16.63 -0.92
C PRO A 96 4.66 17.87 -0.07
N ILE A 97 4.41 17.65 1.20
CA ILE A 97 4.20 18.72 2.17
C ILE A 97 5.22 18.60 3.29
N SER A 98 5.58 19.74 3.89
CA SER A 98 6.49 19.81 5.02
C SER A 98 5.74 20.08 6.30
N GLY A 99 6.15 19.39 7.37
CA GLY A 99 5.65 19.58 8.70
C GLY A 99 6.80 19.60 9.71
N PRO A 100 6.51 19.76 11.02
CA PRO A 100 7.57 19.79 12.03
C PRO A 100 8.43 18.53 12.08
N GLY A 101 7.85 17.36 11.78
CA GLY A 101 8.55 16.09 11.85
C GLY A 101 9.30 15.69 10.59
N GLY A 102 9.06 16.37 9.47
CA GLY A 102 9.67 16.03 8.18
C GLY A 102 8.76 16.34 7.01
N ARG A 103 8.95 15.59 5.92
CA ARG A 103 8.17 15.75 4.69
C ARG A 103 7.42 14.48 4.37
N GLN A 104 6.26 14.62 3.76
CA GLN A 104 5.40 13.47 3.44
C GLN A 104 4.62 13.68 2.14
N VAL A 105 4.21 12.56 1.54
CA VAL A 105 3.33 12.56 0.37
C VAL A 105 2.46 11.31 0.41
N LEU A 106 1.24 11.42 -0.10
CA LEU A 106 0.33 10.29 -0.26
C LEU A 106 0.33 9.81 -1.70
N ILE A 107 0.64 8.53 -1.88
CA ILE A 107 0.47 7.83 -3.15
C ILE A 107 -0.68 6.84 -3.03
N GLU A 108 -1.11 6.29 -4.16
CA GLU A 108 -2.13 5.24 -4.20
C GLU A 108 -1.56 3.97 -4.82
N ASP A 109 -1.95 2.82 -4.27
CA ASP A 109 -1.71 1.55 -4.93
C ASP A 109 -2.69 1.39 -6.11
N PRO A 110 -2.57 0.32 -6.94
CA PRO A 110 -3.47 0.13 -8.09
C PRO A 110 -4.96 0.02 -7.75
N SER A 111 -5.30 -0.24 -6.50
CA SER A 111 -6.69 -0.36 -6.04
C SER A 111 -7.22 0.94 -5.42
N GLY A 112 -6.41 2.01 -5.38
CA GLY A 112 -6.78 3.29 -4.77
C GLY A 112 -6.53 3.35 -3.27
N ASN A 113 -5.80 2.40 -2.68
CA ASN A 113 -5.43 2.46 -1.27
C ASN A 113 -4.29 3.47 -1.06
N PRO A 114 -4.37 4.30 -0.01
CA PRO A 114 -3.30 5.25 0.26
C PRO A 114 -2.08 4.58 0.89
N VAL A 115 -0.91 5.09 0.53
CA VAL A 115 0.36 4.79 1.18
C VAL A 115 1.06 6.13 1.38
N GLU A 116 1.55 6.38 2.59
CA GLU A 116 2.31 7.58 2.88
C GLU A 116 3.80 7.29 2.79
N LEU A 117 4.52 8.14 2.07
CA LEU A 117 5.98 8.14 2.08
C LEU A 117 6.42 9.30 2.96
N PHE A 118 7.31 9.02 3.88
CA PHE A 118 7.74 9.98 4.90
C PHE A 118 9.26 10.04 4.98
N SER A 119 9.80 11.26 5.00
CA SER A 119 11.22 11.51 5.21
C SER A 119 11.38 12.35 6.46
N PRO A 120 12.01 11.83 7.53
CA PRO A 120 12.20 12.60 8.77
C PRO A 120 13.02 13.88 8.55
N ALA A 121 12.76 14.84 9.38
CA ALA A 121 13.51 16.10 9.37
C ALA A 121 14.97 15.92 9.78
#